data_77b83de8b167f11cbf58ee372dd8e5c3
#
_entry.id   77b83de8b167f11cbf58ee372dd8e5c3
#
_cell.length_a   1.000
_cell.length_b   1.000
_cell.length_c   1.000
_cell.angle_alpha   90.00
_cell.angle_beta   90.00
_cell.angle_gamma   90.00
#
_symmetry.space_group_name_H-M   'P 1'
#
loop_
_entity.id
_entity.type
_entity.pdbx_description
1 polymer ?
#
loop_
_entity_poly.entity_id
_entity_poly.type
_entity_poly.pdbx_seq_one_letter_code
_entity_poly.pdbx_strand_id
1 'polypeptide(L)'
;MLDFRMETFLTVCKHLNYTRAAAELNITQPAVTQHIQYLQQHYGVKLFDYRDKRLSLTPEGTMLRNAAVTMLHDEQKLRRDLKDMRFGRQSIRFGATLTIGEYALPKKLAAYMKRHPEVDVHMIVDNTQALLTQLNEGLLDFAVVEGYFLKGEYDHLLWSMEPYICVCAGHHTLPRRALRLEDLFQETLIVRDVGSGSREVLVRVLEGKNLQISDFRHVIEISDLQVIKELVAADCGITFLYRKAVERELSEGTLRRVPLADFNISKSGG
;
A
#
# COMPACT_ATOMS: atom_id res chain seq x y z
N MET A 1 22.61 -18.11 0.77
CA MET A 1 21.40 -18.93 0.47
C MET A 1 20.62 -19.09 1.77
N LEU A 2 19.40 -18.60 1.79
CA LEU A 2 18.53 -18.76 2.97
C LEU A 2 18.33 -20.26 3.22
N ASP A 3 18.36 -20.68 4.48
CA ASP A 3 18.02 -22.06 4.86
C ASP A 3 16.53 -22.30 4.50
N PHE A 4 16.22 -23.41 3.86
CA PHE A 4 14.86 -23.79 3.46
C PHE A 4 13.87 -23.83 4.64
N ARG A 5 14.37 -24.00 5.87
CA ARG A 5 13.56 -23.92 7.09
C ARG A 5 13.08 -22.49 7.37
N MET A 6 13.89 -21.50 6.98
CA MET A 6 13.47 -20.09 7.08
C MET A 6 12.36 -19.76 6.09
N GLU A 7 12.42 -20.32 4.87
CA GLU A 7 11.33 -20.23 3.89
C GLU A 7 10.05 -20.89 4.45
N THR A 8 10.19 -22.07 5.07
CA THR A 8 9.07 -22.73 5.77
C THR A 8 8.49 -21.84 6.87
N PHE A 9 9.34 -21.21 7.67
CA PHE A 9 8.92 -20.30 8.73
C PHE A 9 8.14 -19.09 8.18
N LEU A 10 8.64 -18.45 7.14
CA LEU A 10 7.96 -17.32 6.48
C LEU A 10 6.60 -17.75 5.91
N THR A 11 6.52 -18.94 5.31
CA THR A 11 5.25 -19.46 4.79
C THR A 11 4.24 -19.76 5.91
N VAL A 12 4.71 -20.26 7.07
CA VAL A 12 3.85 -20.41 8.26
C VAL A 12 3.39 -19.05 8.78
N CYS A 13 4.25 -18.04 8.78
CA CYS A 13 3.88 -16.67 9.17
C CYS A 13 2.77 -16.09 8.26
N LYS A 14 2.85 -16.36 6.95
CA LYS A 14 1.87 -15.93 5.96
C LYS A 14 0.48 -16.52 6.19
N HIS A 15 0.43 -17.81 6.50
CA HIS A 15 -0.85 -18.53 6.63
C HIS A 15 -1.36 -18.63 8.08
N LEU A 16 -0.50 -18.47 9.06
CA LEU A 16 -0.77 -18.80 10.47
C LEU A 16 -1.44 -20.19 10.60
N ASN A 17 -0.99 -21.12 9.75
CA ASN A 17 -1.53 -22.47 9.66
C ASN A 17 -0.51 -23.44 9.06
N TYR A 18 -0.10 -24.43 9.82
CA TYR A 18 0.89 -25.43 9.40
C TYR A 18 0.46 -26.26 8.19
N THR A 19 -0.82 -26.64 8.12
CA THR A 19 -1.34 -27.45 7.02
C THR A 19 -1.39 -26.67 5.71
N ARG A 20 -1.80 -25.38 5.75
CA ARG A 20 -1.79 -24.52 4.57
C ARG A 20 -0.37 -24.22 4.11
N ALA A 21 0.54 -23.98 5.04
CA ALA A 21 1.95 -23.80 4.72
C ALA A 21 2.56 -25.05 4.07
N ALA A 22 2.25 -26.24 4.58
CA ALA A 22 2.67 -27.51 4.01
C ALA A 22 2.17 -27.69 2.57
N ALA A 23 0.91 -27.35 2.31
CA ALA A 23 0.31 -27.41 0.98
C ALA A 23 1.00 -26.45 -0.01
N GLU A 24 1.27 -25.18 0.39
CA GLU A 24 1.96 -24.21 -0.46
C GLU A 24 3.39 -24.65 -0.80
N LEU A 25 4.10 -25.24 0.17
CA LEU A 25 5.49 -25.71 0.01
C LEU A 25 5.62 -27.09 -0.63
N ASN A 26 4.49 -27.77 -0.90
CA ASN A 26 4.49 -29.16 -1.41
C ASN A 26 5.26 -30.13 -0.49
N ILE A 27 5.18 -29.98 0.82
CA ILE A 27 5.75 -30.86 1.82
C ILE A 27 4.68 -31.34 2.81
N THR A 28 5.05 -32.25 3.70
CA THR A 28 4.10 -32.75 4.71
C THR A 28 4.01 -31.80 5.92
N GLN A 29 2.86 -31.76 6.58
CA GLN A 29 2.69 -30.97 7.82
C GLN A 29 3.68 -31.38 8.94
N PRO A 30 4.00 -32.68 9.17
CA PRO A 30 5.08 -33.06 10.08
C PRO A 30 6.44 -32.44 9.73
N ALA A 31 6.79 -32.34 8.43
CA ALA A 31 8.04 -31.72 8.00
C ALA A 31 8.05 -30.21 8.36
N VAL A 32 6.93 -29.50 8.11
CA VAL A 32 6.79 -28.10 8.56
C VAL A 32 7.01 -27.99 10.07
N THR A 33 6.39 -28.87 10.85
CA THR A 33 6.56 -28.87 12.32
C THR A 33 8.02 -29.08 12.73
N GLN A 34 8.72 -30.02 12.09
CA GLN A 34 10.14 -30.26 12.34
C GLN A 34 11.02 -29.05 12.01
N HIS A 35 10.75 -28.38 10.88
CA HIS A 35 11.48 -27.18 10.51
C HIS A 35 11.30 -26.04 11.53
N ILE A 36 10.07 -25.82 12.01
CA ILE A 36 9.81 -24.82 13.03
C ILE A 36 10.45 -25.19 14.37
N GLN A 37 10.35 -26.45 14.79
CA GLN A 37 11.01 -26.93 16.02
C GLN A 37 12.52 -26.74 15.94
N TYR A 38 13.14 -27.06 14.81
CA TYR A 38 14.57 -26.85 14.61
C TYR A 38 14.95 -25.36 14.79
N LEU A 39 14.21 -24.44 14.16
CA LEU A 39 14.48 -23.00 14.31
C LEU A 39 14.30 -22.54 15.76
N GLN A 40 13.26 -23.01 16.45
CA GLN A 40 13.04 -22.68 17.86
C GLN A 40 14.17 -23.18 18.75
N GLN A 41 14.69 -24.38 18.49
CA GLN A 41 15.86 -24.94 19.22
C GLN A 41 17.14 -24.16 18.85
N HIS A 42 17.34 -23.82 17.57
CA HIS A 42 18.54 -23.11 17.11
C HIS A 42 18.66 -21.72 17.73
N TYR A 43 17.53 -20.99 17.80
CA TYR A 43 17.50 -19.64 18.39
C TYR A 43 17.20 -19.63 19.90
N GLY A 44 16.84 -20.78 20.49
CA GLY A 44 16.53 -20.91 21.92
C GLY A 44 15.25 -20.18 22.34
N VAL A 45 14.34 -19.90 21.40
CA VAL A 45 13.12 -19.14 21.64
C VAL A 45 11.90 -19.80 21.01
N LYS A 46 10.73 -19.51 21.54
CA LYS A 46 9.45 -19.92 20.95
C LYS A 46 9.03 -18.90 19.89
N LEU A 47 8.72 -19.36 18.69
CA LEU A 47 8.39 -18.49 17.55
C LEU A 47 6.88 -18.33 17.37
N PHE A 48 6.10 -19.31 17.76
CA PHE A 48 4.65 -19.31 17.66
C PHE A 48 3.99 -19.69 18.99
N ASP A 49 2.85 -19.03 19.28
CA ASP A 49 1.91 -19.40 20.32
C ASP A 49 0.63 -19.98 19.72
N TYR A 50 0.06 -20.95 20.42
CA TYR A 50 -1.22 -21.55 20.06
C TYR A 50 -2.21 -21.29 21.20
N ARG A 51 -3.12 -20.31 21.02
CA ARG A 51 -4.15 -19.97 22.01
C ARG A 51 -5.52 -19.92 21.32
N ASP A 52 -6.54 -20.37 22.00
CA ASP A 52 -7.93 -20.36 21.52
C ASP A 52 -8.08 -20.95 20.09
N LYS A 53 -7.37 -22.04 19.84
CA LYS A 53 -7.31 -22.72 18.52
C LYS A 53 -6.76 -21.84 17.39
N ARG A 54 -6.04 -20.78 17.70
CA ARG A 54 -5.39 -19.89 16.73
C ARG A 54 -3.88 -19.89 16.92
N LEU A 55 -3.18 -19.99 15.80
CA LEU A 55 -1.74 -19.81 15.76
C LEU A 55 -1.42 -18.32 15.63
N SER A 56 -0.49 -17.83 16.42
CA SER A 56 0.00 -16.45 16.38
C SER A 56 1.50 -16.40 16.57
N LEU A 57 2.16 -15.36 16.05
CA LEU A 57 3.58 -15.12 16.32
C LEU A 57 3.78 -14.65 17.76
N THR A 58 4.89 -15.09 18.35
CA THR A 58 5.44 -14.46 19.57
C THR A 58 6.16 -13.14 19.20
N PRO A 59 6.53 -12.29 20.18
CA PRO A 59 7.41 -11.14 19.92
C PRO A 59 8.73 -11.57 19.25
N GLU A 60 9.34 -12.66 19.70
CA GLU A 60 10.56 -13.24 19.13
C GLU A 60 10.31 -13.75 17.70
N GLY A 61 9.17 -14.40 17.47
CA GLY A 61 8.74 -14.85 16.14
C GLY A 61 8.55 -13.66 15.19
N THR A 62 8.00 -12.54 15.66
CA THR A 62 7.86 -11.31 14.88
C THR A 62 9.23 -10.71 14.54
N MET A 63 10.15 -10.69 15.50
CA MET A 63 11.52 -10.22 15.27
C MET A 63 12.23 -11.09 14.23
N LEU A 64 12.14 -12.43 14.35
CA LEU A 64 12.75 -13.34 13.38
C LEU A 64 12.10 -13.20 12.00
N ARG A 65 10.77 -13.04 11.91
CA ARG A 65 10.07 -12.80 10.62
C ARG A 65 10.63 -11.58 9.91
N ASN A 66 10.75 -10.46 10.61
CA ASN A 66 11.24 -9.22 10.01
C ASN A 66 12.69 -9.38 9.52
N ALA A 67 13.56 -9.99 10.31
CA ALA A 67 14.92 -10.30 9.90
C ALA A 67 14.97 -11.25 8.69
N ALA A 68 14.15 -12.30 8.69
CA ALA A 68 14.11 -13.27 7.60
C ALA A 68 13.59 -12.69 6.28
N VAL A 69 12.61 -11.78 6.34
CA VAL A 69 12.12 -11.03 5.16
C VAL A 69 13.24 -10.18 4.57
N THR A 70 14.00 -9.46 5.40
CA THR A 70 15.15 -8.67 4.95
C THR A 70 16.22 -9.56 4.29
N MET A 71 16.56 -10.68 4.91
CA MET A 71 17.53 -11.62 4.35
C MET A 71 17.08 -12.21 3.01
N LEU A 72 15.80 -12.52 2.87
CA LEU A 72 15.23 -13.03 1.61
C LEU A 72 15.31 -11.97 0.51
N HIS A 73 14.94 -10.73 0.83
CA HIS A 73 15.03 -9.59 -0.07
C HIS A 73 16.48 -9.38 -0.54
N ASP A 74 17.44 -9.35 0.39
CA ASP A 74 18.86 -9.14 0.07
C ASP A 74 19.42 -10.26 -0.81
N GLU A 75 19.06 -11.51 -0.54
CA GLU A 75 19.47 -12.64 -1.37
C GLU A 75 18.90 -12.54 -2.79
N GLN A 76 17.63 -12.20 -2.93
CA GLN A 76 17.00 -12.05 -4.25
C GLN A 76 17.58 -10.86 -5.01
N LYS A 77 17.82 -9.73 -4.32
CA LYS A 77 18.52 -8.59 -4.89
C LYS A 77 19.91 -8.97 -5.37
N LEU A 78 20.71 -9.63 -4.54
CA LEU A 78 22.04 -10.10 -4.91
C LEU A 78 22.03 -10.99 -6.16
N ARG A 79 21.09 -11.93 -6.24
CA ARG A 79 20.93 -12.80 -7.41
C ARG A 79 20.65 -12.01 -8.70
N ARG A 80 19.81 -10.96 -8.59
CA ARG A 80 19.52 -10.05 -9.71
C ARG A 80 20.75 -9.24 -10.09
N ASP A 81 21.38 -8.60 -9.11
CA ASP A 81 22.58 -7.75 -9.32
C ASP A 81 23.72 -8.53 -9.99
N LEU A 82 23.99 -9.76 -9.54
CA LEU A 82 24.97 -10.65 -10.17
C LEU A 82 24.61 -11.00 -11.61
N LYS A 83 23.33 -11.19 -11.90
CA LYS A 83 22.86 -11.41 -13.27
C LYS A 83 23.02 -10.16 -14.13
N ASP A 84 22.64 -9.00 -13.61
CA ASP A 84 22.71 -7.73 -14.32
C ASP A 84 24.18 -7.31 -14.56
N MET A 85 25.06 -7.49 -13.58
CA MET A 85 26.52 -7.30 -13.73
C MET A 85 27.11 -8.16 -14.85
N ARG A 86 26.64 -9.39 -15.01
CA ARG A 86 27.09 -10.29 -16.09
C ARG A 86 26.79 -9.73 -17.49
N PHE A 87 25.77 -8.88 -17.60
CA PHE A 87 25.36 -8.21 -18.84
C PHE A 87 25.77 -6.73 -18.89
N GLY A 88 26.55 -6.24 -17.92
CA GLY A 88 26.97 -4.84 -17.83
C GLY A 88 25.82 -3.86 -17.62
N ARG A 89 24.72 -4.28 -17.01
CA ARG A 89 23.52 -3.48 -16.78
C ARG A 89 23.37 -3.13 -15.31
N GLN A 90 22.79 -1.97 -15.07
CA GLN A 90 22.28 -1.59 -13.75
C GLN A 90 20.76 -1.52 -13.86
N SER A 91 20.05 -2.09 -12.91
CA SER A 91 18.59 -2.00 -12.89
C SER A 91 18.08 -1.48 -11.55
N ILE A 92 16.95 -0.77 -11.60
CA ILE A 92 16.20 -0.32 -10.43
C ILE A 92 14.74 -0.74 -10.59
N ARG A 93 14.21 -1.44 -9.59
CA ARG A 93 12.84 -1.95 -9.59
C ARG A 93 12.08 -1.37 -8.41
N PHE A 94 11.04 -0.60 -8.68
CA PHE A 94 10.28 0.01 -7.60
C PHE A 94 8.79 0.05 -7.90
N GLY A 95 8.02 0.18 -6.82
CA GLY A 95 6.58 0.33 -6.90
C GLY A 95 6.15 1.74 -6.52
N ALA A 96 5.02 2.19 -7.06
CA ALA A 96 4.37 3.42 -6.64
C ALA A 96 2.86 3.19 -6.57
N THR A 97 2.20 3.78 -5.56
CA THR A 97 0.74 3.81 -5.57
C THR A 97 0.23 4.70 -6.70
N LEU A 98 -1.03 4.49 -7.10
CA LEU A 98 -1.58 5.07 -8.32
C LEU A 98 -1.42 6.59 -8.39
N THR A 99 -1.81 7.30 -7.33
CA THR A 99 -1.67 8.77 -7.27
C THR A 99 -0.22 9.22 -7.45
N ILE A 100 0.70 8.53 -6.78
CA ILE A 100 2.13 8.86 -6.85
C ILE A 100 2.69 8.53 -8.23
N GLY A 101 2.39 7.34 -8.74
CA GLY A 101 2.89 6.85 -10.02
C GLY A 101 2.43 7.69 -11.20
N GLU A 102 1.18 8.14 -11.19
CA GLU A 102 0.62 8.90 -12.31
C GLU A 102 0.86 10.41 -12.21
N TYR A 103 0.84 10.99 -11.00
CA TYR A 103 0.80 12.46 -10.85
C TYR A 103 2.05 13.07 -10.19
N ALA A 104 2.79 12.32 -9.38
CA ALA A 104 3.93 12.87 -8.66
C ALA A 104 5.30 12.46 -9.22
N LEU A 105 5.43 11.20 -9.66
CA LEU A 105 6.69 10.63 -10.14
C LEU A 105 7.10 10.99 -11.57
N PRO A 106 6.23 11.10 -12.58
CA PRO A 106 6.65 11.10 -13.99
C PRO A 106 7.71 12.14 -14.34
N LYS A 107 7.54 13.38 -13.86
CA LYS A 107 8.51 14.45 -14.12
C LYS A 107 9.87 14.20 -13.47
N LYS A 108 9.87 13.64 -12.25
CA LYS A 108 11.10 13.32 -11.52
C LYS A 108 11.80 12.11 -12.12
N LEU A 109 11.03 11.11 -12.52
CA LEU A 109 11.53 9.91 -13.20
C LEU A 109 12.15 10.25 -14.54
N ALA A 110 11.48 11.09 -15.34
CA ALA A 110 12.03 11.57 -16.62
C ALA A 110 13.37 12.32 -16.44
N ALA A 111 13.49 13.14 -15.38
CA ALA A 111 14.73 13.82 -15.06
C ALA A 111 15.84 12.86 -14.59
N TYR A 112 15.49 11.80 -13.88
CA TYR A 112 16.40 10.74 -13.47
C TYR A 112 16.93 9.96 -14.68
N MET A 113 16.02 9.45 -15.53
CA MET A 113 16.38 8.67 -16.72
C MET A 113 17.28 9.43 -17.71
N LYS A 114 17.08 10.76 -17.83
CA LYS A 114 17.95 11.60 -18.66
C LYS A 114 19.37 11.72 -18.09
N ARG A 115 19.54 11.64 -16.78
CA ARG A 115 20.86 11.71 -16.11
C ARG A 115 21.56 10.37 -15.99
N HIS A 116 20.78 9.29 -16.04
CA HIS A 116 21.23 7.92 -15.85
C HIS A 116 20.70 7.02 -16.98
N PRO A 117 21.14 7.27 -18.24
CA PRO A 117 20.67 6.50 -19.40
C PRO A 117 21.15 5.03 -19.38
N GLU A 118 22.15 4.71 -18.56
CA GLU A 118 22.70 3.38 -18.34
C GLU A 118 21.84 2.50 -17.42
N VAL A 119 20.85 3.08 -16.72
CA VAL A 119 20.03 2.36 -15.74
C VAL A 119 18.73 1.89 -16.36
N ASP A 120 18.47 0.59 -16.34
CA ASP A 120 17.18 0.01 -16.69
C ASP A 120 16.18 0.27 -15.55
N VAL A 121 15.11 0.98 -15.83
CA VAL A 121 14.08 1.35 -14.84
C VAL A 121 12.84 0.48 -15.02
N HIS A 122 12.45 -0.22 -13.95
CA HIS A 122 11.22 -0.98 -13.88
C HIS A 122 10.33 -0.40 -12.78
N MET A 123 9.20 0.22 -13.18
CA MET A 123 8.22 0.76 -12.25
C MET A 123 6.92 -0.02 -12.33
N ILE A 124 6.37 -0.39 -11.19
CA ILE A 124 5.05 -1.01 -11.07
C ILE A 124 4.12 -0.02 -10.37
N VAL A 125 2.91 0.11 -10.89
CA VAL A 125 1.86 0.90 -10.23
C VAL A 125 0.79 -0.04 -9.71
N ASP A 126 0.57 -0.04 -8.40
CA ASP A 126 -0.38 -0.92 -7.73
C ASP A 126 -0.89 -0.28 -6.42
N ASN A 127 -1.76 -0.93 -5.69
CA ASN A 127 -2.18 -0.50 -4.36
C ASN A 127 -1.08 -0.75 -3.31
N THR A 128 -1.18 -0.07 -2.17
CA THR A 128 -0.18 -0.15 -1.10
C THR A 128 0.08 -1.58 -0.63
N GLN A 129 -0.98 -2.38 -0.45
CA GLN A 129 -0.85 -3.74 0.06
C GLN A 129 -0.11 -4.66 -0.93
N ALA A 130 -0.44 -4.58 -2.22
CA ALA A 130 0.22 -5.35 -3.26
C ALA A 130 1.70 -4.98 -3.39
N LEU A 131 2.02 -3.67 -3.32
CA LEU A 131 3.41 -3.19 -3.37
C LEU A 131 4.22 -3.65 -2.16
N LEU A 132 3.68 -3.58 -0.96
CA LEU A 132 4.35 -4.07 0.25
C LEU A 132 4.56 -5.58 0.22
N THR A 133 3.61 -6.34 -0.35
CA THR A 133 3.80 -7.78 -0.58
C THR A 133 4.97 -8.03 -1.52
N GLN A 134 5.04 -7.36 -2.66
CA GLN A 134 6.13 -7.50 -3.62
C GLN A 134 7.49 -7.03 -3.04
N LEU A 135 7.49 -6.00 -2.19
CA LEU A 135 8.67 -5.56 -1.46
C LEU A 135 9.15 -6.67 -0.50
N ASN A 136 8.25 -7.27 0.27
CA ASN A 136 8.57 -8.38 1.18
C ASN A 136 9.05 -9.64 0.44
N GLU A 137 8.56 -9.86 -0.76
CA GLU A 137 9.03 -10.95 -1.65
C GLU A 137 10.35 -10.62 -2.36
N GLY A 138 10.93 -9.44 -2.12
CA GLY A 138 12.18 -9.00 -2.75
C GLY A 138 12.08 -8.75 -4.26
N LEU A 139 10.89 -8.53 -4.79
CA LEU A 139 10.65 -8.23 -6.20
C LEU A 139 10.88 -6.75 -6.53
N LEU A 140 10.79 -5.88 -5.52
CA LEU A 140 11.03 -4.45 -5.59
C LEU A 140 12.23 -4.06 -4.70
N ASP A 141 13.01 -3.07 -5.12
CA ASP A 141 14.10 -2.50 -4.33
C ASP A 141 13.55 -1.51 -3.29
N PHE A 142 12.48 -0.78 -3.64
CA PHE A 142 11.71 0.08 -2.75
C PHE A 142 10.29 0.31 -3.29
N ALA A 143 9.44 0.90 -2.47
CA ALA A 143 8.10 1.35 -2.87
C ALA A 143 7.85 2.78 -2.39
N VAL A 144 7.16 3.58 -3.21
CA VAL A 144 6.69 4.91 -2.83
C VAL A 144 5.18 4.82 -2.65
N VAL A 145 4.76 4.88 -1.39
CA VAL A 145 3.36 4.61 -1.03
C VAL A 145 2.71 5.78 -0.31
N GLU A 146 1.41 5.87 -0.43
CA GLU A 146 0.57 6.79 0.31
C GLU A 146 -0.32 6.03 1.28
N GLY A 147 -0.76 6.70 2.34
CA GLY A 147 -1.66 6.10 3.32
C GLY A 147 -0.95 5.53 4.54
N TYR A 148 -1.43 4.39 5.01
CA TYR A 148 -0.96 3.76 6.23
C TYR A 148 -0.25 2.44 5.94
N PHE A 149 0.83 2.21 6.66
CA PHE A 149 1.54 0.94 6.73
C PHE A 149 2.16 0.76 8.12
N LEU A 150 2.54 -0.45 8.46
CA LEU A 150 3.15 -0.75 9.76
C LEU A 150 4.61 -0.28 9.74
N LYS A 151 4.84 0.95 10.21
CA LYS A 151 6.16 1.61 10.19
C LYS A 151 7.27 0.82 10.86
N GLY A 152 6.96 -0.02 11.84
CA GLY A 152 7.96 -0.89 12.51
C GLY A 152 8.43 -2.08 11.66
N GLU A 153 7.82 -2.34 10.51
CA GLU A 153 8.20 -3.44 9.62
C GLU A 153 9.10 -3.00 8.47
N TYR A 154 9.24 -1.68 8.24
CA TYR A 154 9.96 -1.12 7.09
C TYR A 154 10.84 0.05 7.48
N ASP A 155 12.02 0.13 6.90
CA ASP A 155 12.77 1.38 6.84
C ASP A 155 12.03 2.34 5.91
N HIS A 156 11.75 3.55 6.38
CA HIS A 156 10.93 4.48 5.62
C HIS A 156 11.40 5.93 5.74
N LEU A 157 11.21 6.68 4.68
CA LEU A 157 11.49 8.10 4.59
C LEU A 157 10.21 8.86 4.19
N LEU A 158 9.98 10.00 4.82
CA LEU A 158 8.90 10.90 4.42
C LEU A 158 9.32 11.64 3.13
N TRP A 159 8.59 11.43 2.06
CA TRP A 159 8.86 12.11 0.78
C TRP A 159 8.14 13.45 0.65
N SER A 160 6.82 13.50 0.90
CA SER A 160 6.04 14.75 0.88
C SER A 160 4.79 14.66 1.76
N MET A 161 4.18 15.83 2.01
CA MET A 161 2.90 15.98 2.69
C MET A 161 1.90 16.57 1.69
N GLU A 162 0.92 15.78 1.28
CA GLU A 162 -0.06 16.20 0.27
C GLU A 162 -1.45 16.42 0.91
N PRO A 163 -2.14 17.53 0.56
CA PRO A 163 -3.51 17.74 1.01
C PRO A 163 -4.45 16.67 0.44
N TYR A 164 -5.27 16.09 1.31
CA TYR A 164 -6.33 15.18 0.94
C TYR A 164 -7.66 15.93 1.02
N ILE A 165 -8.40 16.04 -0.09
CA ILE A 165 -9.52 16.96 -0.25
C ILE A 165 -10.76 16.26 -0.79
N CYS A 166 -11.95 16.78 -0.43
CA CYS A 166 -13.20 16.45 -1.09
C CYS A 166 -13.36 17.28 -2.37
N VAL A 167 -13.81 16.64 -3.45
CA VAL A 167 -14.10 17.28 -4.73
C VAL A 167 -15.46 16.85 -5.29
N CYS A 168 -16.10 17.76 -6.03
CA CYS A 168 -17.32 17.53 -6.78
C CYS A 168 -17.21 18.16 -8.17
N ALA A 169 -18.22 17.98 -9.05
CA ALA A 169 -18.27 18.67 -10.33
C ALA A 169 -18.19 20.20 -10.15
N GLY A 170 -17.60 20.89 -11.11
CA GLY A 170 -17.47 22.35 -11.08
C GLY A 170 -18.81 23.08 -10.94
N HIS A 171 -19.86 22.54 -11.57
CA HIS A 171 -21.22 23.09 -11.58
C HIS A 171 -22.16 22.50 -10.51
N HIS A 172 -21.69 21.51 -9.71
CA HIS A 172 -22.49 20.88 -8.66
C HIS A 172 -23.00 21.90 -7.63
N THR A 173 -24.23 21.77 -7.19
CA THR A 173 -24.84 22.73 -6.25
C THR A 173 -24.81 22.21 -4.83
N LEU A 174 -24.07 22.90 -3.97
CA LEU A 174 -23.98 22.63 -2.53
C LEU A 174 -24.54 23.82 -1.73
N PRO A 175 -25.02 23.58 -0.51
CA PRO A 175 -25.45 24.66 0.39
C PRO A 175 -24.38 25.72 0.61
N ARG A 176 -24.80 27.01 0.63
CA ARG A 176 -23.90 28.18 0.82
C ARG A 176 -23.51 28.43 2.29
N ARG A 177 -23.29 27.39 3.06
CA ARG A 177 -22.82 27.48 4.46
C ARG A 177 -21.54 26.69 4.65
N ALA A 178 -20.88 26.85 5.79
CA ALA A 178 -19.79 25.95 6.13
C ALA A 178 -20.30 24.52 6.23
N LEU A 179 -19.77 23.64 5.40
CA LEU A 179 -20.16 22.24 5.35
C LEU A 179 -19.30 21.42 6.29
N ARG A 180 -19.89 20.35 6.84
CA ARG A 180 -19.22 19.29 7.59
C ARG A 180 -19.34 17.99 6.81
N LEU A 181 -18.58 16.98 7.19
CA LEU A 181 -18.66 15.64 6.55
C LEU A 181 -20.09 15.07 6.51
N GLU A 182 -20.83 15.23 7.61
CA GLU A 182 -22.21 14.73 7.75
C GLU A 182 -23.18 15.39 6.75
N ASP A 183 -22.90 16.63 6.31
CA ASP A 183 -23.72 17.33 5.31
C ASP A 183 -23.62 16.68 3.92
N LEU A 184 -22.61 15.86 3.69
CA LEU A 184 -22.37 15.16 2.43
C LEU A 184 -23.00 13.77 2.38
N PHE A 185 -23.61 13.27 3.44
CA PHE A 185 -24.17 11.90 3.50
C PHE A 185 -25.33 11.66 2.54
N GLN A 186 -25.96 12.73 2.06
CA GLN A 186 -27.01 12.63 1.03
C GLN A 186 -26.46 12.51 -0.39
N GLU A 187 -25.14 12.78 -0.56
CA GLU A 187 -24.46 12.65 -1.85
C GLU A 187 -24.08 11.19 -2.13
N THR A 188 -23.89 10.88 -3.40
CA THR A 188 -23.26 9.63 -3.81
C THR A 188 -21.75 9.76 -3.60
N LEU A 189 -21.19 8.90 -2.78
CA LEU A 189 -19.74 8.81 -2.57
C LEU A 189 -19.11 7.83 -3.56
N ILE A 190 -18.18 8.31 -4.38
CA ILE A 190 -17.38 7.47 -5.28
C ILE A 190 -16.02 7.27 -4.63
N VAL A 191 -15.66 6.02 -4.32
CA VAL A 191 -14.42 5.68 -3.60
C VAL A 191 -13.57 4.70 -4.38
N ARG A 192 -12.29 4.66 -4.01
CA ARG A 192 -11.35 3.65 -4.47
C ARG A 192 -11.70 2.27 -3.87
N ASP A 193 -11.19 1.26 -4.52
CA ASP A 193 -11.23 -0.14 -4.08
C ASP A 193 -10.58 -0.38 -2.71
N VAL A 194 -10.97 -1.48 -2.08
CA VAL A 194 -10.35 -1.95 -0.83
C VAL A 194 -8.87 -2.25 -1.05
N GLY A 195 -8.02 -1.85 -0.10
CA GLY A 195 -6.55 -1.97 -0.22
C GLY A 195 -5.88 -0.74 -0.82
N SER A 196 -6.65 0.23 -1.35
CA SER A 196 -6.12 1.53 -1.77
C SER A 196 -5.75 2.39 -0.56
N GLY A 197 -4.54 2.93 -0.55
CA GLY A 197 -4.08 3.83 0.52
C GLY A 197 -4.92 5.09 0.65
N SER A 198 -5.42 5.66 -0.46
CA SER A 198 -6.30 6.82 -0.42
C SER A 198 -7.65 6.51 0.23
N ARG A 199 -8.26 5.34 -0.04
CA ARG A 199 -9.47 4.90 0.64
C ARG A 199 -9.24 4.72 2.14
N GLU A 200 -8.13 4.10 2.53
CA GLU A 200 -7.81 3.88 3.94
C GLU A 200 -7.67 5.20 4.71
N VAL A 201 -7.12 6.24 4.08
CA VAL A 201 -7.09 7.59 4.66
C VAL A 201 -8.50 8.09 4.97
N LEU A 202 -9.45 7.95 4.03
CA LEU A 202 -10.84 8.35 4.25
C LEU A 202 -11.49 7.55 5.38
N VAL A 203 -11.36 6.22 5.36
CA VAL A 203 -11.92 5.32 6.38
C VAL A 203 -11.46 5.76 7.78
N ARG A 204 -10.15 5.91 7.98
CA ARG A 204 -9.61 6.30 9.30
C ARG A 204 -10.04 7.68 9.76
N VAL A 205 -10.25 8.60 8.83
CA VAL A 205 -10.75 9.94 9.17
C VAL A 205 -12.20 9.87 9.61
N LEU A 206 -13.03 9.11 8.91
CA LEU A 206 -14.41 8.88 9.28
C LEU A 206 -14.50 8.17 10.64
N GLU A 207 -13.77 7.06 10.84
CA GLU A 207 -13.71 6.31 12.10
C GLU A 207 -13.28 7.18 13.28
N GLY A 208 -12.28 8.06 13.08
CA GLY A 208 -11.85 9.02 14.10
C GLY A 208 -12.92 10.04 14.53
N LYS A 209 -14.03 10.09 13.79
CA LYS A 209 -15.22 10.91 14.06
C LYS A 209 -16.46 10.08 14.39
N ASN A 210 -16.33 8.76 14.58
CA ASN A 210 -17.42 7.79 14.71
C ASN A 210 -18.36 7.77 13.50
N LEU A 211 -17.82 7.99 12.29
CA LEU A 211 -18.52 7.96 11.01
C LEU A 211 -17.99 6.80 10.15
N GLN A 212 -18.75 6.37 9.15
CA GLN A 212 -18.39 5.27 8.26
C GLN A 212 -18.73 5.62 6.80
N ILE A 213 -18.09 4.91 5.85
CA ILE A 213 -18.44 5.02 4.42
C ILE A 213 -19.92 4.65 4.18
N SER A 214 -20.46 3.71 4.94
CA SER A 214 -21.86 3.29 4.87
C SER A 214 -22.88 4.34 5.33
N ASP A 215 -22.45 5.44 5.95
CA ASP A 215 -23.35 6.55 6.31
C ASP A 215 -23.75 7.39 5.09
N PHE A 216 -23.00 7.28 3.99
CA PHE A 216 -23.38 7.89 2.72
C PHE A 216 -24.54 7.15 2.07
N ARG A 217 -25.48 7.90 1.49
CA ARG A 217 -26.71 7.37 0.87
C ARG A 217 -26.43 6.31 -0.20
N HIS A 218 -25.42 6.54 -1.03
CA HIS A 218 -24.95 5.61 -2.04
C HIS A 218 -23.43 5.61 -2.06
N VAL A 219 -22.85 4.43 -2.23
CA VAL A 219 -21.40 4.25 -2.36
C VAL A 219 -21.12 3.48 -3.64
N ILE A 220 -20.25 4.05 -4.47
CA ILE A 220 -19.76 3.44 -5.72
C ILE A 220 -18.28 3.16 -5.55
N GLU A 221 -17.87 1.91 -5.75
CA GLU A 221 -16.47 1.50 -5.65
C GLU A 221 -15.85 1.33 -7.04
N ILE A 222 -14.73 2.03 -7.30
CA ILE A 222 -14.02 2.02 -8.59
C ILE A 222 -12.51 2.00 -8.32
N SER A 223 -11.78 1.11 -8.99
CA SER A 223 -10.34 0.98 -8.84
C SER A 223 -9.53 1.98 -9.67
N ASP A 224 -10.10 2.49 -10.76
CA ASP A 224 -9.43 3.42 -11.68
C ASP A 224 -9.69 4.88 -11.28
N LEU A 225 -8.61 5.63 -11.07
CA LEU A 225 -8.69 7.02 -10.61
C LEU A 225 -9.18 7.97 -11.70
N GLN A 226 -8.87 7.70 -12.95
CA GLN A 226 -9.32 8.52 -14.07
C GLN A 226 -10.83 8.37 -14.26
N VAL A 227 -11.36 7.14 -14.17
CA VAL A 227 -12.80 6.88 -14.23
C VAL A 227 -13.53 7.60 -13.09
N ILE A 228 -12.98 7.56 -11.85
CA ILE A 228 -13.55 8.32 -10.73
C ILE A 228 -13.65 9.80 -11.07
N LYS A 229 -12.57 10.41 -11.58
CA LYS A 229 -12.56 11.85 -11.93
C LYS A 229 -13.59 12.21 -12.99
N GLU A 230 -13.73 11.37 -14.01
CA GLU A 230 -14.70 11.58 -15.08
C GLU A 230 -16.15 11.50 -14.59
N LEU A 231 -16.46 10.49 -13.74
CA LEU A 231 -17.80 10.36 -13.14
C LEU A 231 -18.12 11.53 -12.21
N VAL A 232 -17.16 12.00 -11.42
CA VAL A 232 -17.36 13.16 -10.55
C VAL A 232 -17.54 14.43 -11.40
N ALA A 233 -16.78 14.61 -12.48
CA ALA A 233 -16.93 15.73 -13.40
C ALA A 233 -18.29 15.72 -14.12
N ALA A 234 -18.84 14.53 -14.38
CA ALA A 234 -20.19 14.31 -14.91
C ALA A 234 -21.31 14.46 -13.87
N ASP A 235 -21.00 14.92 -12.66
CA ASP A 235 -21.93 15.14 -11.54
C ASP A 235 -22.63 13.87 -11.03
N CYS A 236 -21.94 12.70 -11.14
CA CYS A 236 -22.45 11.44 -10.61
C CYS A 236 -22.26 11.28 -9.10
N GLY A 237 -21.58 12.20 -8.44
CA GLY A 237 -21.31 12.16 -7.00
C GLY A 237 -20.07 12.97 -6.60
N ILE A 238 -19.59 12.70 -5.39
CA ILE A 238 -18.41 13.33 -4.81
C ILE A 238 -17.33 12.28 -4.54
N THR A 239 -16.08 12.73 -4.39
CA THR A 239 -14.97 11.87 -4.01
C THR A 239 -13.96 12.58 -3.12
N PHE A 240 -13.11 11.79 -2.46
CA PHE A 240 -11.99 12.28 -1.66
C PHE A 240 -10.69 11.80 -2.27
N LEU A 241 -9.82 12.74 -2.67
CA LEU A 241 -8.56 12.45 -3.35
C LEU A 241 -7.44 13.37 -2.86
N TYR A 242 -6.21 12.98 -3.10
CA TYR A 242 -5.08 13.88 -2.94
C TYR A 242 -5.18 15.01 -3.98
N ARG A 243 -4.94 16.23 -3.54
CA ARG A 243 -5.01 17.43 -4.39
C ARG A 243 -4.20 17.27 -5.68
N LYS A 244 -3.05 16.60 -5.58
CA LYS A 244 -2.14 16.34 -6.70
C LYS A 244 -2.81 15.58 -7.85
N ALA A 245 -3.70 14.65 -7.53
CA ALA A 245 -4.41 13.83 -8.52
C ALA A 245 -5.46 14.62 -9.33
N VAL A 246 -5.96 15.71 -8.78
CA VAL A 246 -7.04 16.54 -9.39
C VAL A 246 -6.60 17.97 -9.71
N GLU A 247 -5.29 18.25 -9.70
CA GLU A 247 -4.74 19.58 -9.87
C GLU A 247 -5.11 20.19 -11.23
N ARG A 248 -5.13 19.38 -12.29
CA ARG A 248 -5.54 19.80 -13.62
C ARG A 248 -7.02 20.14 -13.67
N GLU A 249 -7.87 19.24 -13.21
CA GLU A 249 -9.33 19.41 -13.22
C GLU A 249 -9.78 20.59 -12.35
N LEU A 250 -9.09 20.85 -11.24
CA LEU A 250 -9.31 22.06 -10.43
C LEU A 250 -8.91 23.34 -11.18
N SER A 251 -7.81 23.31 -11.95
CA SER A 251 -7.38 24.47 -12.74
C SER A 251 -8.28 24.75 -13.96
N GLU A 252 -8.84 23.71 -14.55
CA GLU A 252 -9.77 23.77 -15.68
C GLU A 252 -11.22 24.08 -15.22
N GLY A 253 -11.51 23.96 -13.91
CA GLY A 253 -12.83 24.19 -13.35
C GLY A 253 -13.82 23.05 -13.59
N THR A 254 -13.40 21.92 -14.17
CA THR A 254 -14.23 20.73 -14.36
C THR A 254 -14.57 20.06 -13.03
N LEU A 255 -13.65 20.13 -12.08
CA LEU A 255 -13.87 19.79 -10.67
C LEU A 255 -13.67 21.03 -9.79
N ARG A 256 -14.30 21.03 -8.62
CA ARG A 256 -14.04 22.01 -7.59
C ARG A 256 -13.89 21.36 -6.22
N ARG A 257 -13.07 21.97 -5.36
CA ARG A 257 -12.93 21.57 -3.96
C ARG A 257 -14.22 21.87 -3.20
N VAL A 258 -14.65 20.92 -2.37
CA VAL A 258 -15.68 21.11 -1.35
C VAL A 258 -14.99 21.53 -0.04
N PRO A 259 -15.16 22.78 0.42
CA PRO A 259 -14.56 23.22 1.67
C PRO A 259 -15.35 22.62 2.86
N LEU A 260 -14.70 21.80 3.67
CA LEU A 260 -15.28 21.19 4.83
C LEU A 260 -14.61 21.77 6.09
N ALA A 261 -15.40 22.21 7.06
CA ALA A 261 -14.91 22.84 8.28
C ALA A 261 -14.17 21.86 9.20
N ASP A 262 -14.57 20.60 9.14
CA ASP A 262 -14.06 19.52 10.00
C ASP A 262 -13.19 18.49 9.27
N PHE A 263 -12.76 18.80 8.04
CA PHE A 263 -11.92 17.94 7.23
C PHE A 263 -10.71 18.71 6.67
N ASN A 264 -9.66 18.76 7.45
CA ASN A 264 -8.40 19.37 7.03
C ASN A 264 -7.26 18.36 7.25
N ILE A 265 -6.87 17.67 6.20
CA ILE A 265 -5.91 16.57 6.26
C ILE A 265 -4.81 16.81 5.25
N SER A 266 -3.58 16.79 5.77
CA SER A 266 -2.37 16.59 4.96
C SER A 266 -1.73 15.30 5.41
N LYS A 267 -1.53 14.36 4.49
CA LYS A 267 -0.91 13.06 4.76
C LYS A 267 0.40 12.92 4.02
N SER A 268 1.30 12.17 4.62
CA SER A 268 2.61 11.84 4.05
C SER A 268 2.48 10.82 2.94
N GLY A 269 3.05 11.13 1.77
CA GLY A 269 3.58 10.13 0.86
C GLY A 269 4.99 9.76 1.33
N GLY A 270 5.23 8.54 1.69
CA GLY A 270 6.54 8.01 2.09
C GLY A 270 6.92 6.85 1.20
#